data_d6f411b94508b6136eb2f8de7d9013ae
#
_entry.id   d6f411b94508b6136eb2f8de7d9013ae
#
_cell.length_a   1.000
_cell.length_b   1.000
_cell.length_c   1.000
_cell.angle_alpha   90.00
_cell.angle_beta   90.00
_cell.angle_gamma   90.00
#
_symmetry.space_group_name_H-M   'P 1'
#
loop_
_entity.id
_entity.type
_entity.pdbx_description
1 polymer ?
#
loop_
_entity_poly.entity_id
_entity_poly.type
_entity_poly.pdbx_seq_one_letter_code
_entity_poly.pdbx_strand_id
1 'polypeptide(L)'
;KKVTDLLDAAGIKYAGYSDIKPNPTIENVKNGVEAFKTAGADSIIAIGGGSSMDTAKAVGIIIANPEFADVRSLEGVAPTKNPSKPILAVPTTAGTAAEVTINYVITDVEKKRKFVCVDPHDIPVVAFVDPDMMSTMPRGLTAFTGMDALTHAIEGLITKGACEITDMFHLKAI
;
A
#
# COMPACT_ATOMS: atom_id res chain seq x y z
N LYS A 1 13.77 -8.59 10.00
CA LYS A 1 14.86 -8.65 11.00
C LYS A 1 15.44 -7.27 11.34
N LYS A 2 15.95 -6.47 10.40
CA LYS A 2 16.50 -5.13 10.71
C LYS A 2 15.52 -4.23 11.47
N VAL A 3 14.26 -4.15 11.02
CA VAL A 3 13.23 -3.31 11.66
C VAL A 3 12.78 -3.90 13.00
N THR A 4 12.57 -5.21 13.09
CA THR A 4 12.19 -5.86 14.35
C THR A 4 13.25 -5.69 15.43
N ASP A 5 14.55 -5.81 15.07
CA ASP A 5 15.66 -5.60 16.01
C ASP A 5 15.64 -4.15 16.58
N LEU A 6 15.25 -3.15 15.76
CA LEU A 6 15.10 -1.76 16.20
C LEU A 6 13.90 -1.56 17.13
N LEU A 7 12.76 -2.20 16.83
CA LEU A 7 11.57 -2.16 17.67
C LEU A 7 11.85 -2.80 19.03
N ASP A 8 12.53 -3.96 19.04
CA ASP A 8 12.94 -4.64 20.27
C ASP A 8 13.89 -3.75 21.11
N ALA A 9 14.86 -3.12 20.47
CA ALA A 9 15.79 -2.19 21.12
C ALA A 9 15.07 -0.96 21.72
N ALA A 10 13.98 -0.51 21.08
CA ALA A 10 13.16 0.60 21.54
C ALA A 10 12.09 0.19 22.56
N GLY A 11 11.97 -1.11 22.87
CA GLY A 11 10.93 -1.63 23.78
C GLY A 11 9.50 -1.53 23.20
N ILE A 12 9.36 -1.40 21.90
CA ILE A 12 8.07 -1.30 21.20
C ILE A 12 7.53 -2.71 20.97
N LYS A 13 6.34 -2.99 21.47
CA LYS A 13 5.66 -4.26 21.22
C LYS A 13 5.11 -4.29 19.80
N TYR A 14 5.28 -5.41 19.11
CA TYR A 14 4.74 -5.62 17.76
C TYR A 14 4.26 -7.05 17.55
N ALA A 15 3.41 -7.24 16.57
CA ALA A 15 3.04 -8.54 16.03
C ALA A 15 3.33 -8.54 14.52
N GLY A 16 3.83 -9.66 14.00
CA GLY A 16 4.16 -9.80 12.58
C GLY A 16 3.04 -10.46 11.78
N TYR A 17 2.72 -9.89 10.62
CA TYR A 17 1.89 -10.51 9.60
C TYR A 17 2.65 -10.54 8.29
N SER A 18 2.99 -11.72 7.79
CA SER A 18 3.84 -11.92 6.61
C SER A 18 3.19 -12.78 5.51
N ASP A 19 1.96 -13.23 5.69
CA ASP A 19 1.22 -13.99 4.66
C ASP A 19 0.64 -13.04 3.60
N ILE A 20 1.54 -12.34 2.89
CA ILE A 20 1.19 -11.40 1.82
C ILE A 20 1.66 -11.98 0.51
N LYS A 21 0.73 -12.22 -0.41
CA LYS A 21 1.02 -12.73 -1.76
C LYS A 21 1.27 -11.56 -2.72
N PRO A 22 2.09 -11.77 -3.76
CA PRO A 22 2.08 -10.88 -4.92
C PRO A 22 0.64 -10.74 -5.45
N ASN A 23 0.19 -9.50 -5.68
CA ASN A 23 -1.22 -9.20 -5.98
C ASN A 23 -2.15 -9.66 -4.84
N PRO A 24 -2.24 -8.92 -3.74
CA PRO A 24 -2.91 -9.34 -2.52
C PRO A 24 -4.36 -9.72 -2.79
N THR A 25 -4.80 -10.79 -2.15
CA THR A 25 -6.15 -11.33 -2.31
C THR A 25 -7.08 -10.81 -1.22
N ILE A 26 -8.38 -10.96 -1.44
CA ILE A 26 -9.41 -10.70 -0.42
C ILE A 26 -9.10 -11.47 0.87
N GLU A 27 -8.63 -12.70 0.76
CA GLU A 27 -8.27 -13.52 1.91
C GLU A 27 -7.06 -12.97 2.67
N ASN A 28 -6.03 -12.47 1.96
CA ASN A 28 -4.91 -11.80 2.61
C ASN A 28 -5.38 -10.61 3.46
N VAL A 29 -6.32 -9.82 2.94
CA VAL A 29 -6.89 -8.69 3.69
C VAL A 29 -7.65 -9.18 4.92
N LYS A 30 -8.52 -10.18 4.78
CA LYS A 30 -9.27 -10.75 5.91
C LYS A 30 -8.34 -11.26 7.02
N ASN A 31 -7.32 -12.02 6.64
CA ASN A 31 -6.35 -12.56 7.60
C ASN A 31 -5.55 -11.44 8.27
N GLY A 32 -5.21 -10.38 7.53
CA GLY A 32 -4.56 -9.18 8.06
C GLY A 32 -5.42 -8.44 9.08
N VAL A 33 -6.73 -8.30 8.80
CA VAL A 33 -7.71 -7.70 9.75
C VAL A 33 -7.78 -8.51 11.03
N GLU A 34 -7.86 -9.83 10.94
CA GLU A 34 -7.89 -10.71 12.12
C GLU A 34 -6.56 -10.67 12.91
N ALA A 35 -5.42 -10.65 12.21
CA ALA A 35 -4.12 -10.50 12.85
C ALA A 35 -4.01 -9.18 13.61
N PHE A 36 -4.47 -8.06 13.00
CA PHE A 36 -4.48 -6.75 13.63
C PHE A 36 -5.33 -6.73 14.91
N LYS A 37 -6.55 -7.28 14.85
CA LYS A 37 -7.46 -7.36 16.01
C LYS A 37 -6.88 -8.24 17.12
N THR A 38 -6.35 -9.42 16.77
CA THR A 38 -5.78 -10.37 17.72
C THR A 38 -4.56 -9.78 18.45
N ALA A 39 -3.76 -9.00 17.74
CA ALA A 39 -2.61 -8.30 18.31
C ALA A 39 -2.99 -7.14 19.21
N GLY A 40 -4.24 -6.63 19.13
CA GLY A 40 -4.64 -5.40 19.79
C GLY A 40 -3.84 -4.20 19.31
N ALA A 41 -3.42 -4.22 18.05
CA ALA A 41 -2.59 -3.17 17.46
C ALA A 41 -3.40 -1.86 17.26
N ASP A 42 -2.69 -0.74 17.26
CA ASP A 42 -3.25 0.60 17.04
C ASP A 42 -2.74 1.24 15.75
N SER A 43 -1.67 0.71 15.19
CA SER A 43 -0.98 1.22 14.00
C SER A 43 -0.40 0.07 13.17
N ILE A 44 0.01 0.37 11.93
CA ILE A 44 0.58 -0.59 10.99
C ILE A 44 1.94 -0.08 10.52
N ILE A 45 2.97 -0.92 10.58
CA ILE A 45 4.22 -0.70 9.86
C ILE A 45 4.20 -1.59 8.62
N ALA A 46 4.03 -1.00 7.45
CA ALA A 46 4.00 -1.72 6.18
C ALA A 46 5.41 -1.72 5.56
N ILE A 47 6.01 -2.91 5.46
CA ILE A 47 7.37 -3.07 4.90
C ILE A 47 7.27 -3.96 3.68
N GLY A 48 7.68 -3.47 2.52
CA GLY A 48 7.66 -4.25 1.29
C GLY A 48 7.36 -3.40 0.05
N GLY A 49 6.96 -4.06 -1.02
CA GLY A 49 6.50 -3.41 -2.25
C GLY A 49 5.00 -3.06 -2.22
N GLY A 50 4.45 -2.73 -3.37
CA GLY A 50 3.04 -2.33 -3.53
C GLY A 50 2.04 -3.29 -2.87
N SER A 51 2.25 -4.62 -3.00
CA SER A 51 1.34 -5.61 -2.38
C SER A 51 1.26 -5.51 -0.86
N SER A 52 2.37 -5.18 -0.19
CA SER A 52 2.38 -4.97 1.27
C SER A 52 1.65 -3.69 1.64
N MET A 53 1.86 -2.62 0.86
CA MET A 53 1.18 -1.34 1.06
C MET A 53 -0.32 -1.47 0.83
N ASP A 54 -0.73 -2.11 -0.27
CA ASP A 54 -2.13 -2.33 -0.63
C ASP A 54 -2.87 -3.12 0.45
N THR A 55 -2.22 -4.18 0.97
CA THR A 55 -2.79 -4.95 2.09
C THR A 55 -2.94 -4.11 3.34
N ALA A 56 -1.92 -3.32 3.69
CA ALA A 56 -1.94 -2.47 4.88
C ALA A 56 -3.04 -1.41 4.81
N LYS A 57 -3.23 -0.77 3.65
CA LYS A 57 -4.29 0.20 3.39
C LYS A 57 -5.67 -0.42 3.56
N ALA A 58 -5.91 -1.57 2.90
CA ALA A 58 -7.18 -2.29 3.02
C ALA A 58 -7.47 -2.68 4.47
N VAL A 59 -6.48 -3.23 5.20
CA VAL A 59 -6.63 -3.58 6.62
C VAL A 59 -6.94 -2.35 7.46
N GLY A 60 -6.18 -1.29 7.32
CA GLY A 60 -6.35 -0.06 8.10
C GLY A 60 -7.71 0.60 7.90
N ILE A 61 -8.20 0.65 6.65
CA ILE A 61 -9.52 1.19 6.32
C ILE A 61 -10.63 0.32 6.92
N ILE A 62 -10.58 -1.00 6.77
CA ILE A 62 -11.61 -1.91 7.30
C ILE A 62 -11.67 -1.87 8.82
N ILE A 63 -10.54 -1.78 9.50
CA ILE A 63 -10.51 -1.66 10.96
C ILE A 63 -11.18 -0.36 11.43
N ALA A 64 -10.99 0.73 10.71
CA ALA A 64 -11.57 2.04 11.04
C ALA A 64 -13.03 2.17 10.59
N ASN A 65 -13.46 1.39 9.58
CA ASN A 65 -14.80 1.41 8.99
C ASN A 65 -15.35 -0.02 8.87
N PRO A 66 -15.80 -0.64 9.98
CA PRO A 66 -16.20 -2.05 10.01
C PRO A 66 -17.37 -2.42 9.10
N GLU A 67 -18.16 -1.46 8.67
CA GLU A 67 -19.24 -1.64 7.71
C GLU A 67 -18.72 -2.10 6.33
N PHE A 68 -17.45 -1.87 6.03
CA PHE A 68 -16.75 -2.31 4.81
C PHE A 68 -15.94 -3.60 5.03
N ALA A 69 -16.34 -4.47 5.95
CA ALA A 69 -15.62 -5.72 6.24
C ALA A 69 -15.45 -6.65 5.02
N ASP A 70 -16.37 -6.60 4.06
CA ASP A 70 -16.15 -7.18 2.73
C ASP A 70 -15.37 -6.16 1.87
N VAL A 71 -14.08 -6.43 1.64
CA VAL A 71 -13.22 -5.53 0.87
C VAL A 71 -13.75 -5.22 -0.55
N ARG A 72 -14.63 -6.05 -1.10
CA ARG A 72 -15.31 -5.76 -2.39
C ARG A 72 -16.15 -4.50 -2.34
N SER A 73 -16.68 -4.16 -1.17
CA SER A 73 -17.47 -2.94 -0.99
C SER A 73 -16.65 -1.65 -1.04
N LEU A 74 -15.33 -1.79 -1.02
CA LEU A 74 -14.38 -0.68 -1.16
C LEU A 74 -13.96 -0.42 -2.61
N GLU A 75 -14.47 -1.19 -3.59
CA GLU A 75 -14.14 -1.00 -5.02
C GLU A 75 -14.54 0.40 -5.51
N GLY A 76 -13.63 1.06 -6.23
CA GLY A 76 -13.81 2.44 -6.67
C GLY A 76 -13.63 3.42 -5.51
N VAL A 77 -14.47 4.42 -5.44
CA VAL A 77 -14.47 5.42 -4.36
C VAL A 77 -15.57 5.07 -3.37
N ALA A 78 -15.21 4.43 -2.28
CA ALA A 78 -16.15 4.07 -1.23
C ALA A 78 -16.40 5.26 -0.27
N PRO A 79 -17.64 5.40 0.26
CA PRO A 79 -17.97 6.50 1.17
C PRO A 79 -17.52 6.19 2.62
N THR A 80 -16.24 5.93 2.82
CA THR A 80 -15.66 5.74 4.14
C THR A 80 -15.74 7.04 4.95
N LYS A 81 -15.90 6.92 6.26
CA LYS A 81 -16.09 8.10 7.14
C LYS A 81 -14.88 8.36 8.04
N ASN A 82 -14.16 7.30 8.37
CA ASN A 82 -13.07 7.38 9.32
C ASN A 82 -11.73 7.18 8.59
N PRO A 83 -10.70 7.97 8.93
CA PRO A 83 -9.35 7.70 8.47
C PRO A 83 -8.90 6.28 8.84
N SER A 84 -8.09 5.68 7.98
CA SER A 84 -7.40 4.42 8.25
C SER A 84 -6.68 4.45 9.61
N LYS A 85 -6.46 3.30 10.19
CA LYS A 85 -5.45 3.22 11.26
C LYS A 85 -4.12 3.74 10.73
N PRO A 86 -3.30 4.42 11.57
CA PRO A 86 -2.04 4.99 11.13
C PRO A 86 -1.16 3.95 10.44
N ILE A 87 -0.68 4.26 9.23
CA ILE A 87 0.22 3.42 8.46
C ILE A 87 1.56 4.15 8.34
N LEU A 88 2.63 3.49 8.78
CA LEU A 88 4.00 3.90 8.55
C LEU A 88 4.56 3.02 7.42
N ALA A 89 4.85 3.60 6.27
CA ALA A 89 5.24 2.87 5.08
C ALA A 89 6.76 2.84 4.91
N VAL A 90 7.32 1.66 4.66
CA VAL A 90 8.74 1.43 4.36
C VAL A 90 8.83 0.67 3.04
N PRO A 91 8.84 1.36 1.89
CA PRO A 91 8.89 0.70 0.60
C PRO A 91 10.23 0.00 0.37
N THR A 92 10.17 -1.20 -0.23
CA THR A 92 11.34 -1.96 -0.66
C THR A 92 11.42 -2.11 -2.18
N THR A 93 10.53 -1.43 -2.90
CA THR A 93 10.53 -1.33 -4.37
C THR A 93 10.34 0.11 -4.79
N ALA A 94 10.91 0.51 -5.92
CA ALA A 94 10.71 1.81 -6.54
C ALA A 94 9.88 1.62 -7.81
N GLY A 95 8.68 2.19 -7.88
CA GLY A 95 7.78 2.07 -9.04
C GLY A 95 6.38 2.55 -8.74
N THR A 96 5.61 1.79 -7.97
CA THR A 96 4.18 2.05 -7.72
C THR A 96 3.90 3.31 -6.91
N ALA A 97 4.86 3.77 -6.11
CA ALA A 97 4.68 4.85 -5.13
C ALA A 97 3.47 4.64 -4.18
N ALA A 98 3.11 3.38 -3.91
CA ALA A 98 1.95 3.05 -3.08
C ALA A 98 2.02 3.64 -1.66
N GLU A 99 3.21 3.98 -1.20
CA GLU A 99 3.47 4.64 0.09
C GLU A 99 2.96 6.09 0.17
N VAL A 100 2.62 6.70 -0.96
CA VAL A 100 2.14 8.11 -1.04
C VAL A 100 0.87 8.28 -1.87
N THR A 101 0.24 7.19 -2.30
CA THR A 101 -0.98 7.22 -3.12
C THR A 101 -2.24 6.94 -2.30
N ILE A 102 -3.40 7.32 -2.87
CA ILE A 102 -4.74 7.03 -2.33
C ILE A 102 -5.32 5.72 -2.87
N ASN A 103 -4.56 4.99 -3.68
CA ASN A 103 -5.04 3.79 -4.37
C ASN A 103 -4.46 2.54 -3.71
N TYR A 104 -5.23 1.46 -3.77
CA TYR A 104 -4.75 0.10 -3.51
C TYR A 104 -5.52 -0.89 -4.38
N VAL A 105 -4.85 -2.00 -4.73
CA VAL A 105 -5.37 -2.99 -5.69
C VAL A 105 -5.49 -4.34 -5.01
N ILE A 106 -6.68 -4.92 -5.05
CA ILE A 106 -6.97 -6.22 -4.46
C ILE A 106 -7.42 -7.20 -5.55
N THR A 107 -7.03 -8.45 -5.39
CA THR A 107 -7.39 -9.55 -6.29
C THR A 107 -8.60 -10.31 -5.76
N ASP A 108 -9.67 -10.33 -6.52
CA ASP A 108 -10.80 -11.23 -6.32
C ASP A 108 -10.54 -12.53 -7.10
N VAL A 109 -10.08 -13.55 -6.39
CA VAL A 109 -9.75 -14.85 -6.98
C VAL A 109 -10.99 -15.57 -7.52
N GLU A 110 -12.15 -15.41 -6.85
CA GLU A 110 -13.41 -16.01 -7.26
C GLU A 110 -13.89 -15.46 -8.60
N LYS A 111 -13.81 -14.12 -8.75
CA LYS A 111 -14.19 -13.41 -9.99
C LYS A 111 -13.05 -13.32 -11.00
N LYS A 112 -11.86 -13.86 -10.68
CA LYS A 112 -10.65 -13.84 -11.51
C LYS A 112 -10.31 -12.43 -12.03
N ARG A 113 -10.44 -11.40 -11.19
CA ARG A 113 -10.16 -10.02 -11.54
C ARG A 113 -9.44 -9.26 -10.43
N LYS A 114 -8.75 -8.21 -10.81
CA LYS A 114 -8.28 -7.19 -9.87
C LYS A 114 -9.27 -6.05 -9.84
N PHE A 115 -9.39 -5.39 -8.70
CA PHE A 115 -10.16 -4.17 -8.57
C PHE A 115 -9.36 -3.13 -7.79
N VAL A 116 -9.59 -1.89 -8.13
CA VAL A 116 -8.93 -0.74 -7.52
C VAL A 116 -9.88 -0.14 -6.49
N CYS A 117 -9.33 0.16 -5.32
CA CYS A 117 -9.97 0.98 -4.30
C CYS A 117 -9.27 2.33 -4.26
N VAL A 118 -10.02 3.39 -4.06
CA VAL A 118 -9.53 4.76 -4.03
C VAL A 118 -10.10 5.46 -2.80
N ASP A 119 -9.25 5.83 -1.86
CA ASP A 119 -9.69 6.46 -0.63
C ASP A 119 -8.62 7.43 -0.09
N PRO A 120 -8.90 8.74 -0.02
CA PRO A 120 -7.96 9.69 0.57
C PRO A 120 -7.67 9.44 2.06
N HIS A 121 -8.49 8.64 2.74
CA HIS A 121 -8.31 8.27 4.14
C HIS A 121 -7.24 7.19 4.35
N ASP A 122 -6.71 6.56 3.30
CA ASP A 122 -5.76 5.45 3.41
C ASP A 122 -4.29 5.84 3.19
N ILE A 123 -4.02 7.10 2.87
CA ILE A 123 -2.64 7.58 2.68
C ILE A 123 -1.82 7.31 3.93
N PRO A 124 -0.66 6.64 3.83
CA PRO A 124 0.23 6.46 4.96
C PRO A 124 0.60 7.80 5.62
N VAL A 125 0.60 7.84 6.95
CA VAL A 125 0.93 9.06 7.70
C VAL A 125 2.40 9.44 7.60
N VAL A 126 3.26 8.43 7.35
CA VAL A 126 4.70 8.62 7.11
C VAL A 126 5.16 7.60 6.08
N ALA A 127 5.98 8.04 5.12
CA ALA A 127 6.71 7.17 4.20
C ALA A 127 8.23 7.32 4.45
N PHE A 128 8.88 6.22 4.81
CA PHE A 128 10.34 6.15 4.97
C PHE A 128 10.95 5.61 3.69
N VAL A 129 11.27 6.50 2.76
CA VAL A 129 11.85 6.14 1.46
C VAL A 129 13.38 6.10 1.61
N ASP A 130 13.89 4.91 1.90
CA ASP A 130 15.31 4.64 2.07
C ASP A 130 15.82 3.79 0.90
N PRO A 131 16.74 4.31 0.07
CA PRO A 131 17.31 3.57 -1.07
C PRO A 131 17.97 2.25 -0.67
N ASP A 132 18.54 2.16 0.54
CA ASP A 132 19.18 0.94 1.04
C ASP A 132 18.17 -0.21 1.20
N MET A 133 16.89 0.11 1.48
CA MET A 133 15.82 -0.89 1.55
C MET A 133 15.47 -1.49 0.18
N MET A 134 15.86 -0.83 -0.91
CA MET A 134 15.62 -1.24 -2.29
C MET A 134 16.88 -1.86 -2.94
N SER A 135 18.03 -1.79 -2.29
CA SER A 135 19.35 -2.20 -2.84
C SER A 135 19.42 -3.68 -3.23
N THR A 136 18.57 -4.52 -2.65
CA THR A 136 18.52 -5.97 -2.93
C THR A 136 17.47 -6.36 -3.97
N MET A 137 16.84 -5.40 -4.64
CA MET A 137 15.87 -5.72 -5.71
C MET A 137 16.56 -6.52 -6.83
N PRO A 138 15.96 -7.65 -7.28
CA PRO A 138 16.42 -8.37 -8.46
C PRO A 138 16.35 -7.47 -9.71
N ARG A 139 17.33 -7.60 -10.62
CA ARG A 139 17.41 -6.79 -11.84
C ARG A 139 16.10 -6.77 -12.65
N GLY A 140 15.44 -7.93 -12.78
CA GLY A 140 14.15 -8.03 -13.47
C GLY A 140 13.06 -7.19 -12.79
N LEU A 141 12.97 -7.26 -11.47
CA LEU A 141 12.00 -6.45 -10.71
C LEU A 141 12.32 -4.96 -10.83
N THR A 142 13.59 -4.56 -10.76
CA THR A 142 14.02 -3.16 -10.95
C THR A 142 13.59 -2.65 -12.32
N ALA A 143 13.77 -3.45 -13.39
CA ALA A 143 13.35 -3.05 -14.73
C ALA A 143 11.82 -2.92 -14.84
N PHE A 144 11.05 -3.88 -14.29
CA PHE A 144 9.58 -3.86 -14.37
C PHE A 144 9.00 -2.69 -13.56
N THR A 145 9.48 -2.46 -12.35
CA THR A 145 8.98 -1.37 -11.53
C THR A 145 9.42 0.01 -12.04
N GLY A 146 10.62 0.11 -12.65
CA GLY A 146 11.06 1.32 -13.33
C GLY A 146 10.20 1.65 -14.55
N MET A 147 9.83 0.65 -15.36
CA MET A 147 8.90 0.83 -16.48
C MET A 147 7.49 1.20 -15.99
N ASP A 148 7.04 0.65 -14.86
CA ASP A 148 5.79 1.01 -14.21
C ASP A 148 5.80 2.50 -13.84
N ALA A 149 6.85 2.98 -13.17
CA ALA A 149 7.00 4.39 -12.83
C ALA A 149 6.99 5.31 -14.06
N LEU A 150 7.71 4.93 -15.14
CA LEU A 150 7.71 5.68 -16.39
C LEU A 150 6.31 5.71 -17.04
N THR A 151 5.61 4.58 -17.03
CA THR A 151 4.24 4.48 -17.55
C THR A 151 3.30 5.41 -16.79
N HIS A 152 3.34 5.40 -15.46
CA HIS A 152 2.56 6.31 -14.62
C HIS A 152 2.84 7.78 -14.94
N ALA A 153 4.12 8.14 -15.13
CA ALA A 153 4.50 9.51 -15.47
C ALA A 153 3.95 9.95 -16.84
N ILE A 154 4.04 9.07 -17.85
CA ILE A 154 3.49 9.34 -19.21
C ILE A 154 1.96 9.41 -19.15
N GLU A 155 1.30 8.46 -18.49
CA GLU A 155 -0.16 8.46 -18.37
C GLU A 155 -0.68 9.72 -17.66
N GLY A 156 0.04 10.20 -16.64
CA GLY A 156 -0.29 11.42 -15.95
C GLY A 156 -0.25 12.67 -16.84
N LEU A 157 0.67 12.73 -17.83
CA LEU A 157 0.76 13.82 -18.78
C LEU A 157 -0.37 13.81 -19.83
N ILE A 158 -0.87 12.61 -20.21
CA ILE A 158 -1.86 12.48 -21.29
C ILE A 158 -3.29 12.29 -20.76
N THR A 159 -3.49 12.21 -19.46
CA THR A 159 -4.81 12.07 -18.86
C THR A 159 -5.66 13.34 -19.04
N LYS A 160 -6.99 13.18 -19.07
CA LYS A 160 -7.91 14.32 -19.13
C LYS A 160 -7.86 15.23 -17.91
N GLY A 161 -7.34 14.73 -16.80
CA GLY A 161 -7.14 15.49 -15.56
C GLY A 161 -5.79 16.21 -15.46
N ALA A 162 -4.95 16.13 -16.50
CA ALA A 162 -3.64 16.77 -16.51
C ALA A 162 -3.78 18.31 -16.37
N CYS A 163 -2.89 18.90 -15.63
CA CYS A 163 -2.80 20.36 -15.43
C CYS A 163 -1.34 20.76 -15.20
N GLU A 164 -1.04 22.05 -15.30
CA GLU A 164 0.33 22.57 -15.16
C GLU A 164 1.04 22.10 -13.89
N ILE A 165 0.33 22.00 -12.77
CA ILE A 165 0.92 21.54 -11.50
C ILE A 165 1.28 20.05 -11.57
N THR A 166 0.39 19.19 -12.08
CA THR A 166 0.65 17.76 -12.21
C THR A 166 1.74 17.48 -13.24
N ASP A 167 1.75 18.24 -14.34
CA ASP A 167 2.72 18.10 -15.42
C ASP A 167 4.16 18.30 -14.97
N MET A 168 4.40 19.27 -14.06
CA MET A 168 5.72 19.48 -13.47
C MET A 168 6.27 18.20 -12.81
N PHE A 169 5.44 17.49 -12.06
CA PHE A 169 5.85 16.26 -11.39
C PHE A 169 6.07 15.13 -12.37
N HIS A 170 5.19 14.98 -13.36
CA HIS A 170 5.32 13.94 -14.38
C HIS A 170 6.56 14.15 -15.26
N LEU A 171 6.81 15.38 -15.73
CA LEU A 171 8.02 15.70 -16.49
C LEU A 171 9.30 15.50 -15.68
N LYS A 172 9.25 15.75 -14.36
CA LYS A 172 10.39 15.50 -13.48
C LYS A 172 10.63 13.99 -13.26
N ALA A 173 9.59 13.16 -13.33
CA ALA A 173 9.67 11.72 -13.15
C ALA A 173 10.16 10.97 -14.39
N ILE A 174 9.97 11.51 -15.60
CA ILE A 174 10.51 11.01 -16.87
C ILE A 174 12.00 11.31 -16.97
#